data_12620168d1f6e42992ebe4dd407a01e8
#
_entry.id   12620168d1f6e42992ebe4dd407a01e8
#
_cell.length_a   1.000
_cell.length_b   1.000
_cell.length_c   1.000
_cell.angle_alpha   90.00
_cell.angle_beta   90.00
_cell.angle_gamma   90.00
#
_symmetry.space_group_name_H-M   'P 1'
#
loop_
_entity.id
_entity.type
_entity.pdbx_description
1 polymer ?
#
loop_
_entity_poly.entity_id
_entity_poly.type
_entity_poly.pdbx_seq_one_letter_code
_entity_poly.pdbx_strand_id
1 'polypeptide(L)'
;MYESSSYQYYEDVNWGLLRLWGNRKDLDVLDVGCGFATTSQHIAKRGNRVTGIESSGEAVAVARGRIAEVIQADLQRLDDVKSSLGERRFDVIIFADVLEHLAWPIGVLRGYLDLLEEGGTVIISLPNVGLWSVRLSLLLGRFHYAETGVLDRTHLRFFTHHSAHRMINLAGLQVVLQTYNPGLVRPFVPLAKMLLGGGGGEQSHDPSALLESRPYKLYLKTLYPIETFVSRLLPGALAFQMIMECRRTGTMRSV
;
A
#
# COMPACT_ATOMS: atom_id res chain seq x y z
N MET A 1 -3.06 28.67 -12.13
CA MET A 1 -3.94 28.23 -11.04
C MET A 1 -4.04 26.72 -11.18
N TYR A 2 -3.27 25.96 -10.39
CA TYR A 2 -3.44 24.51 -10.33
C TYR A 2 -4.67 24.30 -9.45
N GLU A 3 -5.76 23.82 -10.05
CA GLU A 3 -6.89 23.31 -9.28
C GLU A 3 -6.37 22.22 -8.34
N SER A 4 -6.73 22.32 -7.07
CA SER A 4 -6.51 21.28 -6.08
C SER A 4 -7.27 20.04 -6.56
N SER A 5 -6.57 19.15 -7.29
CA SER A 5 -7.14 17.85 -7.63
C SER A 5 -7.40 17.15 -6.29
N SER A 6 -8.67 16.97 -5.96
CA SER A 6 -9.06 16.13 -4.83
C SER A 6 -8.40 14.76 -5.02
N TYR A 7 -7.49 14.40 -4.11
CA TYR A 7 -6.88 13.08 -4.10
C TYR A 7 -8.01 12.06 -3.99
N GLN A 8 -8.14 11.21 -4.99
CA GLN A 8 -9.21 10.21 -5.01
C GLN A 8 -8.76 9.01 -4.17
N TYR A 9 -9.27 8.95 -2.94
CA TYR A 9 -9.04 7.81 -2.05
C TYR A 9 -9.74 6.56 -2.57
N TYR A 10 -9.03 5.43 -2.57
CA TYR A 10 -9.60 4.14 -2.96
C TYR A 10 -10.00 3.35 -1.73
N GLU A 11 -11.18 2.73 -1.77
CA GLU A 11 -11.67 1.84 -0.72
C GLU A 11 -11.12 0.40 -0.86
N ASP A 12 -10.09 0.20 -1.65
CA ASP A 12 -9.51 -1.12 -1.88
C ASP A 12 -8.73 -1.63 -0.66
N VAL A 13 -8.97 -2.88 -0.31
CA VAL A 13 -8.24 -3.59 0.74
C VAL A 13 -6.90 -4.11 0.19
N ASN A 14 -5.80 -3.81 0.86
CA ASN A 14 -4.51 -4.40 0.53
C ASN A 14 -4.41 -5.84 1.06
N TRP A 15 -4.96 -6.79 0.28
CA TRP A 15 -4.96 -8.21 0.65
C TRP A 15 -3.55 -8.81 0.78
N GLY A 16 -2.58 -8.27 0.05
CA GLY A 16 -1.17 -8.66 0.20
C GLY A 16 -0.63 -8.33 1.58
N LEU A 17 -0.92 -7.12 2.07
CA LEU A 17 -0.57 -6.69 3.42
C LEU A 17 -1.27 -7.57 4.47
N LEU A 18 -2.55 -7.85 4.31
CA LEU A 18 -3.29 -8.70 5.24
C LEU A 18 -2.81 -10.15 5.26
N ARG A 19 -2.31 -10.68 4.13
CA ARG A 19 -1.64 -12.00 4.09
C ARG A 19 -0.31 -11.98 4.84
N LEU A 20 0.50 -10.93 4.67
CA LEU A 20 1.76 -10.75 5.38
C LEU A 20 1.50 -10.52 6.88
N TRP A 21 0.45 -9.79 7.23
CA TRP A 21 0.02 -9.59 8.62
C TRP A 21 -0.26 -10.91 9.34
N GLY A 22 -0.95 -11.85 8.68
CA GLY A 22 -1.32 -13.14 9.26
C GLY A 22 -2.30 -13.00 10.42
N ASN A 23 -2.05 -13.73 11.51
CA ASN A 23 -2.92 -13.82 12.69
C ASN A 23 -2.41 -12.98 13.89
N ARG A 24 -1.63 -11.92 13.64
CA ARG A 24 -1.12 -11.04 14.70
C ARG A 24 -2.28 -10.35 15.40
N LYS A 25 -2.20 -10.29 16.72
CA LYS A 25 -3.20 -9.68 17.61
C LYS A 25 -2.53 -9.03 18.81
N ASP A 26 -3.31 -8.26 19.55
CA ASP A 26 -2.90 -7.61 20.80
C ASP A 26 -1.70 -6.65 20.61
N LEU A 27 -1.56 -6.05 19.39
CA LEU A 27 -0.50 -5.12 19.03
C LEU A 27 -1.02 -3.68 18.96
N ASP A 28 -0.13 -2.74 19.31
CA ASP A 28 -0.28 -1.32 19.03
C ASP A 28 0.27 -1.01 17.63
N VAL A 29 -0.60 -0.50 16.75
CA VAL A 29 -0.31 -0.29 15.33
C VAL A 29 -0.49 1.17 14.97
N LEU A 30 0.50 1.76 14.29
CA LEU A 30 0.40 3.07 13.67
C LEU A 30 0.29 2.91 12.16
N ASP A 31 -0.82 3.37 11.58
CA ASP A 31 -1.03 3.40 10.13
C ASP A 31 -0.83 4.82 9.60
N VAL A 32 0.29 5.06 8.94
CA VAL A 32 0.71 6.37 8.46
C VAL A 32 0.18 6.60 7.05
N GLY A 33 -0.72 7.58 6.90
CA GLY A 33 -1.47 7.79 5.67
C GLY A 33 -2.58 6.77 5.52
N CYS A 34 -3.39 6.58 6.57
CA CYS A 34 -4.37 5.49 6.62
C CYS A 34 -5.54 5.63 5.63
N GLY A 35 -5.71 6.79 4.98
CA GLY A 35 -6.84 7.07 4.11
C GLY A 35 -8.17 6.79 4.81
N PHE A 36 -9.04 6.03 4.17
CA PHE A 36 -10.31 5.57 4.76
C PHE A 36 -10.14 4.43 5.78
N ALA A 37 -8.92 4.04 6.14
CA ALA A 37 -8.59 2.93 7.05
C ALA A 37 -9.18 1.57 6.62
N THR A 38 -9.39 1.34 5.34
CA THR A 38 -10.05 0.12 4.82
C THR A 38 -9.23 -1.13 5.15
N THR A 39 -7.92 -1.10 4.95
CA THR A 39 -7.03 -2.22 5.33
C THR A 39 -6.88 -2.32 6.84
N SER A 40 -6.68 -1.19 7.51
CA SER A 40 -6.48 -1.12 8.96
C SER A 40 -7.69 -1.54 9.77
N GLN A 41 -8.91 -1.37 9.25
CA GLN A 41 -10.11 -1.94 9.86
C GLN A 41 -10.04 -3.47 10.00
N HIS A 42 -9.48 -4.16 9.00
CA HIS A 42 -9.29 -5.62 9.06
C HIS A 42 -8.23 -6.01 10.10
N ILE A 43 -7.21 -5.19 10.29
CA ILE A 43 -6.19 -5.38 11.34
C ILE A 43 -6.83 -5.16 12.72
N ALA A 44 -7.62 -4.10 12.89
CA ALA A 44 -8.33 -3.81 14.13
C ALA A 44 -9.31 -4.93 14.52
N LYS A 45 -10.07 -5.46 13.54
CA LYS A 45 -11.00 -6.59 13.75
C LYS A 45 -10.32 -7.89 14.21
N ARG A 46 -8.99 -8.00 14.04
CA ARG A 46 -8.19 -9.13 14.55
C ARG A 46 -7.69 -8.92 15.98
N GLY A 47 -8.17 -7.89 16.69
CA GLY A 47 -7.82 -7.61 18.08
C GLY A 47 -6.59 -6.73 18.25
N ASN A 48 -6.23 -5.90 17.27
CA ASN A 48 -5.15 -4.94 17.37
C ASN A 48 -5.70 -3.53 17.64
N ARG A 49 -4.94 -2.70 18.34
CA ARG A 49 -5.26 -1.29 18.53
C ARG A 49 -4.58 -0.46 17.43
N VAL A 50 -5.39 0.07 16.50
CA VAL A 50 -4.88 0.84 15.37
C VAL A 50 -5.12 2.33 15.59
N THR A 51 -4.04 3.12 15.48
CA THR A 51 -4.05 4.58 15.38
C THR A 51 -3.68 4.95 13.96
N GLY A 52 -4.51 5.76 13.29
CA GLY A 52 -4.27 6.25 11.93
C GLY A 52 -3.79 7.69 11.93
N ILE A 53 -2.93 8.04 10.98
CA ILE A 53 -2.58 9.42 10.64
C ILE A 53 -3.07 9.69 9.23
N GLU A 54 -3.84 10.76 9.04
CA GLU A 54 -4.39 11.13 7.74
C GLU A 54 -4.57 12.66 7.66
N SER A 55 -4.28 13.25 6.52
CA SER A 55 -4.37 14.70 6.30
C SER A 55 -5.74 15.15 5.83
N SER A 56 -6.44 14.34 5.04
CA SER A 56 -7.76 14.64 4.49
C SER A 56 -8.84 14.54 5.54
N GLY A 57 -9.54 15.65 5.79
CA GLY A 57 -10.67 15.67 6.72
C GLY A 57 -11.82 14.73 6.33
N GLU A 58 -12.04 14.52 5.04
CA GLU A 58 -13.03 13.58 4.51
C GLU A 58 -12.65 12.14 4.85
N ALA A 59 -11.40 11.76 4.58
CA ALA A 59 -10.90 10.42 4.89
C ALA A 59 -10.88 10.16 6.40
N VAL A 60 -10.47 11.15 7.20
CA VAL A 60 -10.49 11.09 8.67
C VAL A 60 -11.91 10.83 9.19
N ALA A 61 -12.93 11.50 8.65
CA ALA A 61 -14.32 11.31 9.08
C ALA A 61 -14.79 9.86 8.89
N VAL A 62 -14.41 9.24 7.77
CA VAL A 62 -14.72 7.82 7.48
C VAL A 62 -13.88 6.87 8.35
N ALA A 63 -12.57 7.13 8.45
CA ALA A 63 -11.64 6.28 9.17
C ALA A 63 -11.96 6.18 10.67
N ARG A 64 -12.46 7.26 11.29
CA ARG A 64 -12.90 7.27 12.71
C ARG A 64 -14.01 6.27 13.02
N GLY A 65 -14.81 5.87 12.04
CA GLY A 65 -15.80 4.81 12.19
C GLY A 65 -15.24 3.38 12.05
N ARG A 66 -13.96 3.25 11.67
CA ARG A 66 -13.34 1.97 11.29
C ARG A 66 -12.22 1.51 12.22
N ILE A 67 -11.49 2.44 12.84
CA ILE A 67 -10.36 2.17 13.74
C ILE A 67 -10.47 2.98 15.03
N ALA A 68 -9.67 2.60 16.04
CA ALA A 68 -9.79 3.13 17.40
C ALA A 68 -9.54 4.63 17.51
N GLU A 69 -8.58 5.16 16.73
CA GLU A 69 -8.18 6.56 16.77
C GLU A 69 -7.67 7.02 15.40
N VAL A 70 -7.97 8.25 15.03
CA VAL A 70 -7.42 8.90 13.83
C VAL A 70 -7.01 10.33 14.16
N ILE A 71 -5.72 10.61 13.95
CA ILE A 71 -5.11 11.93 14.09
C ILE A 71 -5.13 12.60 12.72
N GLN A 72 -5.79 13.75 12.63
CA GLN A 72 -5.74 14.54 11.41
C GLN A 72 -4.45 15.37 11.39
N ALA A 73 -3.48 14.96 10.59
CA ALA A 73 -2.21 15.66 10.46
C ALA A 73 -1.55 15.38 9.10
N ASP A 74 -0.72 16.30 8.64
CA ASP A 74 0.22 16.03 7.55
C ASP A 74 1.34 15.14 8.09
N LEU A 75 1.44 13.93 7.56
CA LEU A 75 2.42 12.94 7.98
C LEU A 75 3.88 13.39 7.78
N GLN A 76 4.13 14.42 6.95
CA GLN A 76 5.46 14.99 6.74
C GLN A 76 5.84 15.98 7.86
N ARG A 77 4.85 16.50 8.61
CA ARG A 77 5.06 17.38 9.75
C ARG A 77 5.24 16.56 11.03
N LEU A 78 6.37 15.89 11.10
CA LEU A 78 6.64 14.87 12.12
C LEU A 78 6.54 15.41 13.56
N ASP A 79 6.93 16.66 13.80
CA ASP A 79 6.84 17.29 15.12
C ASP A 79 5.39 17.44 15.59
N ASP A 80 4.48 17.81 14.69
CA ASP A 80 3.05 17.91 14.99
C ASP A 80 2.47 16.52 15.30
N VAL A 81 2.87 15.52 14.51
CA VAL A 81 2.47 14.12 14.72
C VAL A 81 2.98 13.60 16.06
N LYS A 82 4.27 13.78 16.37
CA LYS A 82 4.86 13.36 17.64
C LYS A 82 4.21 14.07 18.83
N SER A 83 3.91 15.37 18.71
CA SER A 83 3.21 16.12 19.76
C SER A 83 1.82 15.55 20.03
N SER A 84 1.10 15.12 18.98
CA SER A 84 -0.24 14.51 19.10
C SER A 84 -0.20 13.10 19.69
N LEU A 85 0.87 12.34 19.42
CA LEU A 85 1.07 10.98 19.93
C LEU A 85 1.67 10.93 21.32
N GLY A 86 2.37 12.00 21.76
CA GLY A 86 3.11 12.03 23.03
C GLY A 86 4.25 11.00 23.06
N GLU A 87 4.42 10.32 24.17
CA GLU A 87 5.48 9.31 24.37
C GLU A 87 5.11 7.91 23.87
N ARG A 88 3.99 7.80 23.14
CA ARG A 88 3.51 6.50 22.63
C ARG A 88 4.49 5.89 21.64
N ARG A 89 4.60 4.56 21.73
CA ARG A 89 5.34 3.74 20.78
C ARG A 89 4.43 2.64 20.25
N PHE A 90 4.84 2.04 19.12
CA PHE A 90 4.03 1.09 18.39
C PHE A 90 4.85 -0.16 18.07
N ASP A 91 4.21 -1.32 18.21
CA ASP A 91 4.79 -2.61 17.80
C ASP A 91 4.97 -2.71 16.29
N VAL A 92 4.03 -2.07 15.55
CA VAL A 92 4.05 -2.07 14.09
C VAL A 92 3.73 -0.67 13.57
N ILE A 93 4.55 -0.20 12.62
CA ILE A 93 4.26 1.01 11.83
C ILE A 93 4.00 0.60 10.39
N ILE A 94 2.91 1.08 9.80
CA ILE A 94 2.51 0.74 8.42
C ILE A 94 2.64 1.99 7.55
N PHE A 95 3.25 1.82 6.37
CA PHE A 95 3.25 2.76 5.25
C PHE A 95 2.69 2.01 4.03
N ALA A 96 1.38 2.08 3.84
CA ALA A 96 0.69 1.37 2.78
C ALA A 96 0.40 2.32 1.61
N ASP A 97 1.21 2.25 0.55
CA ASP A 97 1.10 3.10 -0.65
C ASP A 97 1.12 4.60 -0.31
N VAL A 98 2.15 5.00 0.44
CA VAL A 98 2.35 6.37 0.96
C VAL A 98 3.68 6.95 0.50
N LEU A 99 4.76 6.17 0.55
CA LEU A 99 6.12 6.68 0.37
C LEU A 99 6.39 7.17 -1.06
N GLU A 100 5.68 6.67 -2.05
CA GLU A 100 5.73 7.13 -3.44
C GLU A 100 5.18 8.55 -3.65
N HIS A 101 4.30 9.00 -2.74
CA HIS A 101 3.73 10.35 -2.76
C HIS A 101 4.61 11.39 -2.06
N LEU A 102 5.72 10.97 -1.44
CA LEU A 102 6.58 11.85 -0.65
C LEU A 102 7.78 12.34 -1.46
N ALA A 103 8.11 13.62 -1.30
CA ALA A 103 9.33 14.18 -1.87
C ALA A 103 10.59 13.58 -1.21
N TRP A 104 10.53 13.30 0.09
CA TRP A 104 11.67 12.82 0.92
C TRP A 104 11.31 11.57 1.73
N PRO A 105 10.98 10.43 1.08
CA PRO A 105 10.47 9.24 1.77
C PRO A 105 11.45 8.66 2.80
N ILE A 106 12.78 8.75 2.56
CA ILE A 106 13.79 8.26 3.50
C ILE A 106 13.78 9.08 4.80
N GLY A 107 13.67 10.40 4.70
CA GLY A 107 13.64 11.28 5.87
C GLY A 107 12.39 11.05 6.72
N VAL A 108 11.24 10.95 6.07
CA VAL A 108 9.97 10.64 6.75
C VAL A 108 10.05 9.28 7.42
N LEU A 109 10.45 8.24 6.68
CA LEU A 109 10.56 6.88 7.21
C LEU A 109 11.48 6.84 8.46
N ARG A 110 12.65 7.48 8.41
CA ARG A 110 13.57 7.58 9.56
C ARG A 110 12.93 8.25 10.77
N GLY A 111 12.22 9.35 10.55
CA GLY A 111 11.61 10.12 11.63
C GLY A 111 10.54 9.34 12.38
N TYR A 112 9.81 8.47 11.70
CA TYR A 112 8.81 7.59 12.34
C TYR A 112 9.44 6.43 13.10
N LEU A 113 10.71 6.08 12.85
CA LEU A 113 11.36 5.00 13.60
C LEU A 113 11.43 5.32 15.10
N ASP A 114 11.52 6.59 15.51
CA ASP A 114 11.51 6.95 16.91
C ASP A 114 10.23 6.53 17.64
N LEU A 115 9.14 6.32 16.90
CA LEU A 115 7.85 5.86 17.42
C LEU A 115 7.72 4.32 17.44
N LEU A 116 8.74 3.60 16.94
CA LEU A 116 8.74 2.14 16.89
C LEU A 116 9.30 1.56 18.18
N GLU A 117 8.59 0.60 18.77
CA GLU A 117 9.08 -0.17 19.91
C GLU A 117 10.39 -0.91 19.62
N GLU A 118 11.13 -1.27 20.66
CA GLU A 118 12.30 -2.13 20.51
C GLU A 118 11.88 -3.52 20.02
N GLY A 119 12.47 -3.95 18.90
CA GLY A 119 12.08 -5.19 18.23
C GLY A 119 10.80 -5.10 17.39
N GLY A 120 10.18 -3.94 17.33
CA GLY A 120 9.02 -3.67 16.48
C GLY A 120 9.34 -3.79 14.99
N THR A 121 8.30 -3.77 14.16
CA THR A 121 8.40 -3.96 12.71
C THR A 121 7.77 -2.80 11.93
N VAL A 122 8.29 -2.53 10.73
CA VAL A 122 7.69 -1.59 9.79
C VAL A 122 7.19 -2.37 8.59
N ILE A 123 5.92 -2.19 8.23
CA ILE A 123 5.35 -2.78 7.02
C ILE A 123 5.22 -1.69 5.96
N ILE A 124 5.82 -1.92 4.80
CA ILE A 124 5.82 -0.97 3.68
C ILE A 124 5.19 -1.65 2.47
N SER A 125 4.21 -1.01 1.83
CA SER A 125 3.80 -1.40 0.49
C SER A 125 4.13 -0.30 -0.52
N LEU A 126 4.56 -0.71 -1.73
CA LEU A 126 4.96 0.19 -2.80
C LEU A 126 4.56 -0.39 -4.16
N PRO A 127 4.04 0.44 -5.09
CA PRO A 127 3.85 0.04 -6.47
C PRO A 127 5.19 -0.20 -7.17
N ASN A 128 5.21 -1.17 -8.08
CA ASN A 128 6.44 -1.55 -8.81
C ASN A 128 6.42 -1.02 -10.24
N VAL A 129 7.15 0.07 -10.50
CA VAL A 129 7.32 0.61 -11.85
C VAL A 129 8.08 -0.34 -12.80
N GLY A 130 8.80 -1.33 -12.24
CA GLY A 130 9.45 -2.39 -13.01
C GLY A 130 8.50 -3.43 -13.59
N LEU A 131 7.18 -3.30 -13.42
CA LEU A 131 6.17 -4.21 -13.98
C LEU A 131 6.33 -4.34 -15.50
N TRP A 132 6.17 -5.56 -16.01
CA TRP A 132 6.40 -5.91 -17.42
C TRP A 132 5.65 -4.99 -18.41
N SER A 133 4.40 -4.64 -18.11
CA SER A 133 3.58 -3.76 -18.97
C SER A 133 4.11 -2.33 -19.01
N VAL A 134 4.64 -1.82 -17.91
CA VAL A 134 5.31 -0.50 -17.84
C VAL A 134 6.60 -0.54 -18.65
N ARG A 135 7.41 -1.61 -18.48
CA ARG A 135 8.64 -1.78 -19.27
C ARG A 135 8.37 -1.84 -20.77
N LEU A 136 7.31 -2.56 -21.18
CA LEU A 136 6.91 -2.64 -22.57
C LEU A 136 6.46 -1.27 -23.11
N SER A 137 5.67 -0.53 -22.34
CA SER A 137 5.26 0.83 -22.71
C SER A 137 6.47 1.74 -22.89
N LEU A 138 7.43 1.71 -21.97
CA LEU A 138 8.67 2.50 -22.05
C LEU A 138 9.52 2.11 -23.26
N LEU A 139 9.64 0.80 -23.56
CA LEU A 139 10.34 0.31 -24.73
C LEU A 139 9.73 0.85 -26.05
N LEU A 140 8.41 1.07 -26.06
CA LEU A 140 7.68 1.68 -27.18
C LEU A 140 7.68 3.23 -27.12
N GLY A 141 8.48 3.84 -26.26
CA GLY A 141 8.57 5.30 -26.08
C GLY A 141 7.32 5.91 -25.44
N ARG A 142 6.51 5.11 -24.71
CA ARG A 142 5.25 5.57 -24.10
C ARG A 142 5.36 5.60 -22.58
N PHE A 143 5.05 6.76 -21.99
CA PHE A 143 4.92 6.95 -20.55
C PHE A 143 3.69 7.83 -20.30
N HIS A 144 2.59 7.22 -19.93
CA HIS A 144 1.33 7.92 -19.69
C HIS A 144 0.96 7.80 -18.22
N TYR A 145 0.80 8.96 -17.57
CA TYR A 145 0.23 9.01 -16.24
C TYR A 145 -1.23 8.53 -16.28
N ALA A 146 -1.61 7.82 -15.23
CA ALA A 146 -2.97 7.32 -15.02
C ALA A 146 -3.59 7.97 -13.78
N GLU A 147 -4.89 7.84 -13.64
CA GLU A 147 -5.58 8.28 -12.41
C GLU A 147 -5.25 7.38 -11.22
N THR A 148 -4.79 6.14 -11.47
CA THR A 148 -4.57 5.11 -10.46
C THR A 148 -3.49 4.14 -10.86
N GLY A 149 -2.94 3.44 -9.87
CA GLY A 149 -2.04 2.32 -10.10
C GLY A 149 -0.57 2.71 -10.15
N VAL A 150 0.25 1.95 -10.88
CA VAL A 150 1.71 2.10 -10.85
C VAL A 150 2.17 3.46 -11.38
N LEU A 151 1.49 4.00 -12.39
CA LEU A 151 1.80 5.29 -13.01
C LEU A 151 0.79 6.37 -12.60
N ASP A 152 0.30 6.30 -11.37
CA ASP A 152 -0.57 7.33 -10.82
C ASP A 152 0.11 8.71 -10.90
N ARG A 153 -0.66 9.72 -11.35
CA ARG A 153 -0.16 11.08 -11.54
C ARG A 153 0.24 11.79 -10.24
N THR A 154 -0.21 11.27 -9.10
CA THR A 154 0.13 11.82 -7.78
C THR A 154 1.43 11.25 -7.23
N HIS A 155 2.01 10.22 -7.89
CA HIS A 155 3.29 9.66 -7.48
C HIS A 155 4.44 10.63 -7.81
N LEU A 156 5.18 11.03 -6.79
CA LEU A 156 6.41 11.82 -6.91
C LEU A 156 7.65 10.93 -7.06
N ARG A 157 7.57 9.66 -6.65
CA ARG A 157 8.65 8.67 -6.69
C ARG A 157 8.16 7.37 -7.30
N PHE A 158 9.00 6.77 -8.12
CA PHE A 158 8.71 5.48 -8.75
C PHE A 158 9.74 4.46 -8.29
N PHE A 159 9.25 3.32 -7.78
CA PHE A 159 10.11 2.30 -7.21
C PHE A 159 10.09 1.03 -8.05
N THR A 160 11.28 0.52 -8.35
CA THR A 160 11.49 -0.87 -8.74
C THR A 160 11.77 -1.70 -7.47
N HIS A 161 11.73 -3.03 -7.58
CA HIS A 161 12.12 -3.91 -6.48
C HIS A 161 13.49 -3.52 -5.89
N HIS A 162 14.49 -3.28 -6.73
CA HIS A 162 15.84 -2.90 -6.29
C HIS A 162 15.88 -1.54 -5.59
N SER A 163 15.24 -0.51 -6.17
CA SER A 163 15.28 0.83 -5.58
C SER A 163 14.47 0.94 -4.28
N ALA A 164 13.40 0.14 -4.12
CA ALA A 164 12.66 0.02 -2.87
C ALA A 164 13.54 -0.54 -1.74
N HIS A 165 14.24 -1.65 -1.99
CA HIS A 165 15.19 -2.23 -1.02
C HIS A 165 16.31 -1.25 -0.68
N ARG A 166 16.86 -0.53 -1.68
CA ARG A 166 17.88 0.50 -1.43
C ARG A 166 17.35 1.64 -0.54
N MET A 167 16.14 2.13 -0.79
CA MET A 167 15.50 3.15 0.04
C MET A 167 15.34 2.67 1.49
N ILE A 168 14.83 1.45 1.70
CA ILE A 168 14.64 0.84 3.00
C ILE A 168 15.98 0.73 3.75
N ASN A 169 17.02 0.22 3.10
CA ASN A 169 18.35 0.12 3.70
C ASN A 169 18.94 1.49 4.06
N LEU A 170 18.78 2.50 3.20
CA LEU A 170 19.20 3.87 3.48
C LEU A 170 18.42 4.48 4.65
N ALA A 171 17.19 4.05 4.92
CA ALA A 171 16.42 4.47 6.08
C ALA A 171 16.89 3.81 7.41
N GLY A 172 17.83 2.86 7.36
CA GLY A 172 18.29 2.12 8.54
C GLY A 172 17.44 0.90 8.87
N LEU A 173 16.72 0.39 7.88
CA LEU A 173 15.88 -0.80 7.96
C LEU A 173 16.44 -1.91 7.07
N GLN A 174 16.09 -3.16 7.38
CA GLN A 174 16.32 -4.33 6.54
C GLN A 174 15.02 -5.08 6.31
N VAL A 175 14.79 -5.56 5.09
CA VAL A 175 13.64 -6.41 4.77
C VAL A 175 13.85 -7.80 5.35
N VAL A 176 12.93 -8.27 6.18
CA VAL A 176 12.98 -9.60 6.81
C VAL A 176 11.96 -10.57 6.21
N LEU A 177 10.86 -10.05 5.69
CA LEU A 177 9.84 -10.84 4.98
C LEU A 177 9.24 -9.98 3.87
N GLN A 178 8.91 -10.60 2.75
CA GLN A 178 8.22 -9.89 1.68
C GLN A 178 7.20 -10.76 0.96
N THR A 179 6.17 -10.12 0.45
CA THR A 179 5.16 -10.71 -0.41
C THR A 179 4.81 -9.74 -1.53
N TYR A 180 4.01 -10.21 -2.48
CA TYR A 180 3.68 -9.45 -3.67
C TYR A 180 2.20 -9.55 -3.99
N ASN A 181 1.63 -8.46 -4.48
CA ASN A 181 0.39 -8.52 -5.23
C ASN A 181 0.75 -8.71 -6.71
N PRO A 182 0.19 -9.76 -7.36
CA PRO A 182 0.54 -10.09 -8.73
C PRO A 182 0.04 -9.03 -9.72
N GLY A 183 0.72 -8.89 -10.85
CA GLY A 183 0.43 -7.90 -11.88
C GLY A 183 0.51 -8.42 -13.30
N LEU A 184 0.52 -9.73 -13.50
CA LEU A 184 0.61 -10.32 -14.84
C LEU A 184 -0.67 -10.07 -15.66
N VAL A 185 -1.84 -10.33 -15.07
CA VAL A 185 -3.15 -10.22 -15.72
C VAL A 185 -3.76 -8.82 -15.57
N ARG A 186 -3.34 -8.05 -14.60
CA ARG A 186 -3.92 -6.73 -14.27
C ARG A 186 -3.99 -5.75 -15.47
N PRO A 187 -2.99 -5.66 -16.37
CA PRO A 187 -3.07 -4.79 -17.54
C PRO A 187 -4.19 -5.17 -18.54
N PHE A 188 -4.70 -6.41 -18.49
CA PHE A 188 -5.78 -6.88 -19.36
C PHE A 188 -7.18 -6.68 -18.76
N VAL A 189 -7.28 -6.26 -17.49
CA VAL A 189 -8.57 -6.02 -16.83
C VAL A 189 -9.42 -4.97 -17.56
N PRO A 190 -8.89 -3.83 -18.04
CA PRO A 190 -9.69 -2.87 -18.82
C PRO A 190 -10.23 -3.48 -20.11
N LEU A 191 -9.42 -4.28 -20.83
CA LEU A 191 -9.85 -4.97 -22.05
C LEU A 191 -10.93 -6.03 -21.74
N ALA A 192 -10.74 -6.80 -20.67
CA ALA A 192 -11.73 -7.76 -20.23
C ALA A 192 -13.07 -7.09 -19.85
N LYS A 193 -13.01 -5.93 -19.17
CA LYS A 193 -14.20 -5.11 -18.89
C LYS A 193 -14.91 -4.67 -20.16
N MET A 194 -14.17 -4.21 -21.16
CA MET A 194 -14.73 -3.80 -22.45
C MET A 194 -15.38 -4.97 -23.21
N LEU A 195 -14.77 -6.15 -23.18
CA LEU A 195 -15.27 -7.33 -23.90
C LEU A 195 -16.44 -8.03 -23.18
N LEU A 196 -16.43 -8.04 -21.86
CA LEU A 196 -17.45 -8.71 -21.04
C LEU A 196 -18.61 -7.77 -20.66
N GLY A 197 -18.39 -6.45 -20.70
CA GLY A 197 -19.39 -5.42 -20.43
C GLY A 197 -20.23 -4.99 -21.64
N GLY A 198 -20.10 -5.65 -22.78
CA GLY A 198 -20.82 -5.36 -24.02
C GLY A 198 -22.27 -5.78 -24.00
N GLY A 199 -23.13 -5.05 -23.31
CA GLY A 199 -24.60 -5.23 -23.34
C GLY A 199 -25.29 -4.09 -22.60
N GLY A 200 -25.56 -3.01 -23.33
CA GLY A 200 -26.55 -1.96 -23.15
C GLY A 200 -26.97 -1.55 -21.72
N GLY A 201 -26.73 -0.30 -21.40
CA GLY A 201 -27.34 0.34 -20.24
C GLY A 201 -26.31 1.04 -19.35
N GLU A 202 -26.63 2.26 -18.99
CA GLU A 202 -25.90 3.22 -18.17
C GLU A 202 -24.82 2.66 -17.24
N GLN A 203 -23.64 3.25 -17.35
CA GLN A 203 -22.42 2.92 -16.62
C GLN A 203 -22.65 3.02 -15.11
N SER A 204 -22.96 1.92 -14.47
CA SER A 204 -22.73 1.80 -13.04
C SER A 204 -21.21 1.68 -12.84
N HIS A 205 -20.56 2.75 -12.45
CA HIS A 205 -19.16 2.76 -12.03
C HIS A 205 -18.96 2.09 -10.65
N ASP A 206 -19.73 1.06 -10.35
CA ASP A 206 -19.58 0.33 -9.10
C ASP A 206 -18.49 -0.74 -9.24
N PRO A 207 -17.28 -0.52 -8.66
CA PRO A 207 -16.21 -1.51 -8.67
C PRO A 207 -16.61 -2.82 -8.01
N SER A 208 -17.60 -2.81 -7.09
CA SER A 208 -18.08 -3.98 -6.34
C SER A 208 -18.77 -4.99 -7.24
N ALA A 209 -19.48 -4.54 -8.28
CA ALA A 209 -20.16 -5.41 -9.23
C ALA A 209 -19.20 -6.33 -10.01
N LEU A 210 -17.97 -5.86 -10.27
CA LEU A 210 -16.94 -6.68 -10.91
C LEU A 210 -16.40 -7.74 -9.96
N LEU A 211 -16.22 -7.38 -8.68
CA LEU A 211 -15.70 -8.29 -7.64
C LEU A 211 -16.66 -9.46 -7.37
N GLU A 212 -17.96 -9.25 -7.58
CA GLU A 212 -18.99 -10.27 -7.42
C GLU A 212 -19.21 -11.12 -8.67
N SER A 213 -18.66 -10.73 -9.80
CA SER A 213 -18.86 -11.42 -11.07
C SER A 213 -18.31 -12.86 -11.06
N ARG A 214 -19.03 -13.79 -11.70
CA ARG A 214 -18.61 -15.18 -11.84
C ARG A 214 -17.21 -15.32 -12.49
N PRO A 215 -16.88 -14.59 -13.56
CA PRO A 215 -15.54 -14.64 -14.16
C PRO A 215 -14.43 -14.21 -13.20
N TYR A 216 -14.67 -13.17 -12.38
CA TYR A 216 -13.68 -12.71 -11.40
C TYR A 216 -13.48 -13.73 -10.27
N LYS A 217 -14.56 -14.33 -9.77
CA LYS A 217 -14.47 -15.41 -8.76
C LYS A 217 -13.72 -16.63 -9.30
N LEU A 218 -13.93 -16.97 -10.57
CA LEU A 218 -13.20 -18.04 -11.24
C LEU A 218 -11.71 -17.70 -11.38
N TYR A 219 -11.39 -16.47 -11.81
CA TYR A 219 -10.01 -15.98 -11.85
C TYR A 219 -9.33 -16.09 -10.48
N LEU A 220 -9.97 -15.64 -9.40
CA LEU A 220 -9.41 -15.71 -8.05
C LEU A 220 -9.14 -17.16 -7.61
N LYS A 221 -9.97 -18.10 -8.03
CA LYS A 221 -9.85 -19.52 -7.65
C LYS A 221 -8.78 -20.25 -8.46
N THR A 222 -8.59 -19.91 -9.73
CA THR A 222 -7.77 -20.69 -10.67
C THR A 222 -6.47 -20.00 -11.07
N LEU A 223 -6.54 -18.80 -11.64
CA LEU A 223 -5.37 -18.12 -12.20
C LEU A 223 -4.59 -17.31 -11.15
N TYR A 224 -5.28 -16.69 -10.19
CA TYR A 224 -4.64 -15.85 -9.18
C TYR A 224 -3.59 -16.59 -8.33
N PRO A 225 -3.78 -17.85 -7.89
CA PRO A 225 -2.74 -18.59 -7.18
C PRO A 225 -1.51 -18.85 -8.05
N ILE A 226 -1.72 -19.17 -9.33
CA ILE A 226 -0.64 -19.39 -10.31
C ILE A 226 0.12 -18.08 -10.55
N GLU A 227 -0.62 -17.00 -10.81
CA GLU A 227 -0.06 -15.67 -11.01
C GLU A 227 0.76 -15.22 -9.78
N THR A 228 0.25 -15.46 -8.58
CA THR A 228 0.96 -15.15 -7.33
C THR A 228 2.25 -15.96 -7.22
N PHE A 229 2.23 -17.24 -7.56
CA PHE A 229 3.42 -18.09 -7.56
C PHE A 229 4.46 -17.60 -8.58
N VAL A 230 4.05 -17.36 -9.82
CA VAL A 230 4.94 -16.88 -10.90
C VAL A 230 5.50 -15.49 -10.57
N SER A 231 4.70 -14.61 -9.97
CA SER A 231 5.16 -13.28 -9.54
C SER A 231 6.23 -13.34 -8.45
N ARG A 232 6.29 -14.42 -7.66
CA ARG A 232 7.37 -14.65 -6.68
C ARG A 232 8.69 -15.05 -7.33
N LEU A 233 8.64 -15.72 -8.49
CA LEU A 233 9.84 -16.14 -9.22
C LEU A 233 10.52 -14.95 -9.91
N LEU A 234 9.73 -14.00 -10.43
CA LEU A 234 10.22 -12.82 -11.14
C LEU A 234 9.56 -11.53 -10.61
N PRO A 235 9.71 -11.20 -9.32
CA PRO A 235 8.96 -10.13 -8.67
C PRO A 235 9.26 -8.76 -9.29
N GLY A 236 10.48 -8.52 -9.74
CA GLY A 236 10.86 -7.28 -10.40
C GLY A 236 10.11 -6.98 -11.70
N ALA A 237 9.50 -7.99 -12.34
CA ALA A 237 8.77 -7.83 -13.60
C ALA A 237 7.28 -8.16 -13.49
N LEU A 238 6.90 -9.05 -12.59
CA LEU A 238 5.53 -9.60 -12.55
C LEU A 238 4.73 -9.19 -11.32
N ALA A 239 5.38 -8.61 -10.30
CA ALA A 239 4.66 -8.04 -9.18
C ALA A 239 4.16 -6.63 -9.54
N PHE A 240 2.88 -6.38 -9.29
CA PHE A 240 2.28 -5.04 -9.36
C PHE A 240 2.69 -4.18 -8.17
N GLN A 241 2.70 -4.79 -6.98
CA GLN A 241 2.97 -4.13 -5.71
C GLN A 241 3.84 -5.04 -4.85
N MET A 242 4.79 -4.44 -4.17
CA MET A 242 5.69 -5.08 -3.21
C MET A 242 5.22 -4.76 -1.81
N ILE A 243 5.13 -5.76 -0.96
CA ILE A 243 4.81 -5.59 0.46
C ILE A 243 5.94 -6.20 1.27
N MET A 244 6.57 -5.38 2.09
CA MET A 244 7.81 -5.71 2.79
C MET A 244 7.65 -5.45 4.30
N GLU A 245 7.97 -6.46 5.09
CA GLU A 245 8.16 -6.31 6.53
C GLU A 245 9.63 -6.03 6.80
N CYS A 246 9.89 -4.99 7.57
CA CYS A 246 11.22 -4.46 7.81
C CYS A 246 11.50 -4.38 9.31
N ARG A 247 12.77 -4.52 9.69
CA ARG A 247 13.25 -4.29 11.06
C ARG A 247 14.43 -3.34 11.04
N ARG A 248 14.71 -2.70 12.17
CA ARG A 248 15.91 -1.86 12.30
C ARG A 248 17.18 -2.68 12.07
N THR A 249 18.11 -2.10 11.32
CA THR A 249 19.46 -2.68 11.15
C THR A 249 20.18 -2.64 12.49
N GLY A 250 20.61 -3.79 13.00
CA GLY A 250 21.32 -3.90 14.30
C GLY A 250 20.49 -4.53 15.43
N THR A 251 19.21 -4.81 15.23
CA THR A 251 18.34 -5.50 16.21
C THR A 251 18.21 -7.01 15.93
N MET A 252 19.22 -7.67 15.41
CA MET A 252 19.20 -9.14 15.38
C MET A 252 19.31 -9.65 16.81
N ARG A 253 18.20 -10.15 17.38
CA ARG A 253 18.27 -10.99 18.57
C ARG A 253 19.15 -12.18 18.18
N SER A 254 20.24 -12.37 18.93
CA SER A 254 20.93 -13.65 18.98
C SER A 254 19.89 -14.74 19.33
N VAL A 255 19.68 -15.65 18.41
CA VAL A 255 18.90 -16.88 18.61
C VAL A 255 19.71 -17.82 19.48
#